data_1419d63adfe80406ebb1479a0ba0fd69
#
_entry.id   1419d63adfe80406ebb1479a0ba0fd69
#
_cell.length_a   1.000
_cell.length_b   1.000
_cell.length_c   1.000
_cell.angle_alpha   90.00
_cell.angle_beta   90.00
_cell.angle_gamma   90.00
#
_symmetry.space_group_name_H-M   'P 1'
#
loop_
_entity.id
_entity.type
_entity.pdbx_description
1 polymer ?
#
loop_
_entity_poly.entity_id
_entity_poly.type
_entity_poly.pdbx_seq_one_letter_code
_entity_poly.pdbx_strand_id
1 'polypeptide(L)'
;MARGSGEPPHKMAKLDTAQPTNVIIQFQSDVGETVGPQLDVPHDVTPKQLETLLNGLLKQEEKLPYSFFVNEQQISEELGTHLLKNKVSVETALRVVYQPQAVFRVRPVSRCTASMPGHTEAVLAVQFSPDGRQLASGSGDTTLRLWDLGTQTPLRTCKGHRSWVLCVSWSPDAQMIVTGGMDGALWLWDPKTGNPIGCCKGHTKWITAVAWEPAHMALPCRRFVSGSKDTTIKVWDAQTRRCLMSMSSHTLAVTSVRWGGDGHIYSSSRDCSVNVWDAQEGRLVRSLKGHGHWVNTLALSAEYALRTGAYDHTASAPSDPKEAQSKAVQRYEAARGGRPERLASGSDDFTMFLWEPSTSSKPIARMTGHLQLINQVQFSPDGRWLVSASFDKSIKLWDGVKGTFAATFRGHVGPVYQIAWSADSRMFVSGSKDSTLKVWEVASKKLKLDLPGHADEVFTVDWSPDGGSVASGGKDQVLRIWRQ
;
A
#
# COMPACT_ATOMS: atom_id res chain seq x y z
N MET A 1 -1.82 -38.87 -80.20
CA MET A 1 -1.36 -37.56 -80.63
C MET A 1 -2.27 -36.51 -80.05
N ALA A 2 -1.77 -35.73 -79.12
CA ALA A 2 -2.16 -34.35 -78.85
C ALA A 2 -1.44 -33.90 -77.56
N ARG A 3 -0.58 -32.93 -77.69
CA ARG A 3 0.24 -32.33 -76.66
C ARG A 3 -0.64 -31.36 -75.84
N GLY A 4 -0.68 -31.50 -74.53
CA GLY A 4 -1.20 -30.52 -73.60
C GLY A 4 -0.07 -29.74 -72.99
N SER A 5 -0.03 -28.44 -73.23
CA SER A 5 0.89 -27.46 -72.67
C SER A 5 0.48 -27.13 -71.25
N GLY A 6 1.32 -27.46 -70.29
CA GLY A 6 1.16 -27.00 -68.88
C GLY A 6 1.78 -25.63 -68.68
N GLU A 7 0.98 -24.68 -68.21
CA GLU A 7 1.45 -23.41 -67.65
C GLU A 7 2.01 -23.63 -66.25
N PRO A 8 3.09 -22.91 -65.86
CA PRO A 8 3.64 -22.98 -64.51
C PRO A 8 2.80 -22.15 -63.51
N PRO A 9 2.73 -22.58 -62.23
CA PRO A 9 1.94 -21.87 -61.25
C PRO A 9 2.58 -20.51 -60.88
N HIS A 10 1.77 -19.49 -60.92
CA HIS A 10 2.09 -18.16 -60.41
C HIS A 10 2.60 -18.26 -58.97
N LYS A 11 3.84 -17.87 -58.72
CA LYS A 11 4.35 -17.55 -57.40
C LYS A 11 3.61 -16.34 -56.85
N MET A 12 2.75 -16.57 -55.87
CA MET A 12 2.28 -15.49 -55.00
C MET A 12 3.48 -14.82 -54.33
N ALA A 13 3.73 -13.59 -54.70
CA ALA A 13 4.66 -12.72 -53.97
C ALA A 13 4.14 -12.57 -52.55
N LYS A 14 4.95 -13.04 -51.58
CA LYS A 14 4.78 -12.62 -50.21
C LYS A 14 5.00 -11.11 -50.18
N LEU A 15 3.94 -10.35 -49.84
CA LEU A 15 4.10 -8.99 -49.42
C LEU A 15 4.90 -9.05 -48.10
N ASP A 16 6.19 -8.81 -48.19
CA ASP A 16 6.99 -8.38 -47.05
C ASP A 16 6.46 -7.01 -46.64
N THR A 17 5.55 -7.00 -45.68
CA THR A 17 5.24 -5.79 -44.92
C THR A 17 6.48 -5.45 -44.12
N ALA A 18 7.35 -4.63 -44.71
CA ALA A 18 8.45 -4.01 -43.97
C ALA A 18 7.85 -3.28 -42.76
N GLN A 19 8.14 -3.77 -41.58
CA GLN A 19 7.74 -3.09 -40.35
C GLN A 19 8.40 -1.70 -40.36
N PRO A 20 7.67 -0.65 -39.95
CA PRO A 20 8.26 0.69 -39.88
C PRO A 20 9.49 0.63 -38.96
N THR A 21 10.63 1.08 -39.47
CA THR A 21 11.90 1.08 -38.74
C THR A 21 11.88 2.03 -37.54
N ASN A 22 10.96 3.01 -37.56
CA ASN A 22 10.81 4.03 -36.53
C ASN A 22 9.35 4.19 -36.12
N VAL A 23 9.16 4.70 -34.87
CA VAL A 23 7.86 4.99 -34.26
C VAL A 23 7.86 6.40 -33.75
N ILE A 24 6.80 7.17 -34.05
CA ILE A 24 6.64 8.51 -33.50
C ILE A 24 6.03 8.37 -32.10
N ILE A 25 6.76 8.86 -31.10
CA ILE A 25 6.30 8.87 -29.71
C ILE A 25 6.11 10.29 -29.19
N GLN A 26 5.21 10.46 -28.23
CA GLN A 26 5.07 11.67 -27.44
C GLN A 26 5.00 11.31 -25.96
N PHE A 27 5.89 11.90 -25.17
CA PHE A 27 5.86 11.70 -23.72
C PHE A 27 4.70 12.46 -23.08
N GLN A 28 4.03 11.78 -22.17
CA GLN A 28 2.94 12.33 -21.39
C GLN A 28 3.14 11.96 -19.92
N SER A 29 2.93 12.92 -19.01
CA SER A 29 2.91 12.62 -17.58
C SER A 29 1.68 11.77 -17.23
N ASP A 30 1.69 11.14 -16.07
CA ASP A 30 0.55 10.41 -15.54
C ASP A 30 -0.66 11.32 -15.23
N VAL A 31 -0.44 12.64 -15.09
CA VAL A 31 -1.50 13.66 -14.95
C VAL A 31 -2.11 14.06 -16.31
N GLY A 32 -1.49 13.66 -17.41
CA GLY A 32 -1.97 13.96 -18.77
C GLY A 32 -1.25 15.12 -19.47
N GLU A 33 -0.27 15.73 -18.81
CA GLU A 33 0.53 16.81 -19.42
C GLU A 33 1.54 16.25 -20.43
N THR A 34 1.59 16.83 -21.62
CA THR A 34 2.56 16.44 -22.64
C THR A 34 3.89 17.15 -22.43
N VAL A 35 5.00 16.40 -22.53
CA VAL A 35 6.35 16.91 -22.34
C VAL A 35 7.15 16.79 -23.64
N GLY A 36 7.70 17.88 -24.09
CA GLY A 36 8.51 17.95 -25.30
C GLY A 36 7.74 17.77 -26.61
N PRO A 37 8.45 17.79 -27.75
CA PRO A 37 7.88 17.54 -29.06
C PRO A 37 7.61 16.05 -29.30
N GLN A 38 6.96 15.74 -30.40
CA GLN A 38 6.92 14.39 -30.92
C GLN A 38 8.34 13.95 -31.34
N LEU A 39 8.75 12.77 -30.94
CA LEU A 39 10.06 12.20 -31.21
C LEU A 39 9.93 10.99 -32.12
N ASP A 40 10.81 10.94 -33.13
CA ASP A 40 10.97 9.76 -33.96
C ASP A 40 12.03 8.85 -33.30
N VAL A 41 11.63 7.66 -32.89
CA VAL A 41 12.51 6.70 -32.17
C VAL A 41 12.54 5.36 -32.90
N PRO A 42 13.69 4.68 -32.88
CA PRO A 42 13.82 3.35 -33.46
C PRO A 42 12.89 2.34 -32.78
N HIS A 43 12.44 1.35 -33.53
CA HIS A 43 11.54 0.31 -33.03
C HIS A 43 12.16 -0.55 -31.94
N ASP A 44 13.49 -0.68 -31.90
CA ASP A 44 14.28 -1.41 -30.93
C ASP A 44 14.66 -0.60 -29.67
N VAL A 45 14.09 0.60 -29.52
CA VAL A 45 14.39 1.47 -28.37
C VAL A 45 14.02 0.78 -27.06
N THR A 46 14.98 0.76 -26.13
CA THR A 46 14.84 0.16 -24.81
C THR A 46 14.31 1.18 -23.78
N PRO A 47 13.70 0.73 -22.67
CA PRO A 47 13.25 1.62 -21.58
C PRO A 47 14.37 2.54 -21.04
N LYS A 48 15.61 2.07 -20.99
CA LYS A 48 16.77 2.89 -20.57
C LYS A 48 17.08 4.04 -21.55
N GLN A 49 16.93 3.78 -22.83
CA GLN A 49 17.10 4.83 -23.84
C GLN A 49 15.97 5.86 -23.80
N LEU A 50 14.73 5.41 -23.60
CA LEU A 50 13.58 6.29 -23.34
C LEU A 50 13.80 7.15 -22.09
N GLU A 51 14.34 6.58 -21.02
CA GLU A 51 14.71 7.30 -19.79
C GLU A 51 15.76 8.39 -20.06
N THR A 52 16.77 8.10 -20.86
CA THR A 52 17.81 9.06 -21.23
C THR A 52 17.21 10.21 -22.04
N LEU A 53 16.33 9.92 -23.00
CA LEU A 53 15.62 10.91 -23.80
C LEU A 53 14.73 11.81 -22.94
N LEU A 54 13.95 11.22 -22.04
CA LEU A 54 13.05 11.95 -21.16
C LEU A 54 13.81 12.85 -20.18
N ASN A 55 14.86 12.35 -19.54
CA ASN A 55 15.71 13.15 -18.64
C ASN A 55 16.36 14.35 -19.39
N GLY A 56 16.69 14.19 -20.66
CA GLY A 56 17.18 15.26 -21.50
C GLY A 56 16.11 16.33 -21.78
N LEU A 57 14.85 15.93 -21.95
CA LEU A 57 13.73 16.85 -22.18
C LEU A 57 13.31 17.61 -20.92
N LEU A 58 13.29 16.93 -19.78
CA LEU A 58 12.87 17.52 -18.49
C LEU A 58 13.92 18.47 -17.91
N LYS A 59 15.19 18.43 -18.37
CA LYS A 59 16.30 19.27 -17.90
C LYS A 59 16.43 19.32 -16.38
N GLN A 60 16.15 18.21 -15.70
CA GLN A 60 16.28 18.13 -14.25
C GLN A 60 17.76 18.00 -13.86
N GLU A 61 18.15 18.60 -12.73
CA GLU A 61 19.52 18.55 -12.21
C GLU A 61 19.91 17.10 -11.85
N GLU A 62 18.98 16.31 -11.33
CA GLU A 62 19.16 14.89 -11.02
C GLU A 62 18.44 14.01 -12.03
N LYS A 63 19.16 13.01 -12.57
CA LYS A 63 18.60 12.01 -13.48
C LYS A 63 17.76 11.01 -12.66
N LEU A 64 16.44 11.08 -12.81
CA LEU A 64 15.53 10.15 -12.16
C LEU A 64 15.26 8.91 -13.03
N PRO A 65 15.06 7.74 -12.44
CA PRO A 65 14.59 6.57 -13.16
C PRO A 65 13.08 6.68 -13.43
N TYR A 66 12.67 6.26 -14.64
CA TYR A 66 11.27 6.30 -15.07
C TYR A 66 10.77 4.93 -15.51
N SER A 67 9.49 4.67 -15.27
CA SER A 67 8.72 3.63 -15.94
C SER A 67 7.92 4.23 -17.08
N PHE A 68 7.81 3.48 -18.19
CA PHE A 68 7.08 3.89 -19.38
C PHE A 68 5.91 2.95 -19.63
N PHE A 69 4.79 3.50 -20.08
CA PHE A 69 3.56 2.78 -20.30
C PHE A 69 2.93 3.18 -21.63
N VAL A 70 2.38 2.18 -22.33
CA VAL A 70 1.57 2.36 -23.53
C VAL A 70 0.25 1.63 -23.31
N ASN A 71 -0.87 2.29 -23.49
CA ASN A 71 -2.21 1.74 -23.24
C ASN A 71 -2.30 1.01 -21.88
N GLU A 72 -1.78 1.67 -20.82
CA GLU A 72 -1.79 1.17 -19.43
C GLU A 72 -0.89 -0.06 -19.17
N GLN A 73 -0.16 -0.51 -20.17
CA GLN A 73 0.79 -1.62 -20.03
C GLN A 73 2.22 -1.11 -19.94
N GLN A 74 2.97 -1.59 -18.96
CA GLN A 74 4.36 -1.20 -18.75
C GLN A 74 5.25 -1.77 -19.84
N ILE A 75 6.10 -0.93 -20.40
CA ILE A 75 7.15 -1.35 -21.34
C ILE A 75 8.30 -1.94 -20.52
N SER A 76 8.49 -3.25 -20.60
CA SER A 76 9.57 -3.99 -19.91
C SER A 76 10.67 -4.47 -20.86
N GLU A 77 10.38 -4.52 -22.15
CA GLU A 77 11.24 -4.97 -23.23
C GLU A 77 11.43 -3.81 -24.24
N GLU A 78 11.98 -4.09 -25.41
CA GLU A 78 12.04 -3.14 -26.51
C GLU A 78 10.65 -2.67 -26.92
N LEU A 79 10.51 -1.39 -27.28
CA LEU A 79 9.22 -0.78 -27.62
C LEU A 79 8.49 -1.55 -28.71
N GLY A 80 9.21 -1.93 -29.77
CA GLY A 80 8.60 -2.68 -30.87
C GLY A 80 8.07 -4.05 -30.48
N THR A 81 8.81 -4.80 -29.68
CA THR A 81 8.35 -6.08 -29.14
C THR A 81 7.09 -5.91 -28.31
N HIS A 82 7.04 -4.84 -27.49
CA HIS A 82 5.88 -4.50 -26.68
C HIS A 82 4.65 -4.18 -27.54
N LEU A 83 4.83 -3.36 -28.59
CA LEU A 83 3.77 -2.97 -29.54
C LEU A 83 3.21 -4.17 -30.28
N LEU A 84 4.06 -5.08 -30.75
CA LEU A 84 3.66 -6.31 -31.42
C LEU A 84 2.87 -7.25 -30.52
N LYS A 85 3.33 -7.47 -29.30
CA LYS A 85 2.65 -8.33 -28.31
C LYS A 85 1.24 -7.82 -28.00
N ASN A 86 1.08 -6.51 -27.93
CA ASN A 86 -0.17 -5.87 -27.52
C ASN A 86 -1.03 -5.39 -28.70
N LYS A 87 -0.62 -5.66 -29.93
CA LYS A 87 -1.32 -5.28 -31.18
C LYS A 87 -1.67 -3.80 -31.22
N VAL A 88 -0.73 -2.94 -30.79
CA VAL A 88 -0.93 -1.48 -30.80
C VAL A 88 -0.63 -0.94 -32.19
N SER A 89 -1.55 -0.13 -32.75
CA SER A 89 -1.33 0.55 -34.03
C SER A 89 -0.26 1.63 -33.90
N VAL A 90 0.61 1.72 -34.90
CA VAL A 90 1.69 2.74 -34.99
C VAL A 90 1.40 3.81 -36.05
N GLU A 91 0.20 3.87 -36.59
CA GLU A 91 -0.20 4.83 -37.60
C GLU A 91 -0.35 6.28 -37.08
N THR A 92 -0.50 6.42 -35.76
CA THR A 92 -0.58 7.71 -35.07
C THR A 92 0.53 7.84 -34.05
N ALA A 93 0.86 9.09 -33.67
CA ALA A 93 1.86 9.34 -32.63
C ALA A 93 1.49 8.59 -31.33
N LEU A 94 2.37 7.72 -30.88
CA LEU A 94 2.18 6.85 -29.73
C LEU A 94 2.34 7.67 -28.43
N ARG A 95 1.33 7.64 -27.59
CA ARG A 95 1.42 8.28 -26.25
C ARG A 95 2.15 7.35 -25.29
N VAL A 96 3.36 7.75 -24.90
CA VAL A 96 4.16 7.05 -23.90
C VAL A 96 4.01 7.78 -22.57
N VAL A 97 3.23 7.20 -21.68
CA VAL A 97 3.05 7.73 -20.33
C VAL A 97 4.29 7.37 -19.51
N TYR A 98 4.92 8.38 -18.91
CA TYR A 98 6.07 8.16 -18.02
C TYR A 98 5.69 8.44 -16.57
N GLN A 99 6.37 7.71 -15.68
CA GLN A 99 6.19 7.87 -14.24
C GLN A 99 7.54 7.74 -13.53
N PRO A 100 7.89 8.65 -12.60
CA PRO A 100 9.11 8.54 -11.83
C PRO A 100 9.08 7.27 -10.96
N GLN A 101 10.19 6.55 -10.93
CA GLN A 101 10.40 5.42 -10.04
C GLN A 101 11.19 5.84 -8.80
N ALA A 102 11.11 5.05 -7.74
CA ALA A 102 12.00 5.19 -6.61
C ALA A 102 13.47 5.08 -7.06
N VAL A 103 14.28 6.03 -6.65
CA VAL A 103 15.73 6.09 -6.97
C VAL A 103 16.47 4.89 -6.40
N PHE A 104 15.99 4.36 -5.28
CA PHE A 104 16.52 3.14 -4.66
C PHE A 104 15.77 1.90 -5.14
N ARG A 105 16.40 0.74 -5.02
CA ARG A 105 15.82 -0.54 -5.38
C ARG A 105 15.85 -1.50 -4.20
N VAL A 106 14.67 -1.98 -3.81
CA VAL A 106 14.50 -3.01 -2.80
C VAL A 106 14.83 -4.37 -3.42
N ARG A 107 15.61 -5.17 -2.70
CA ARG A 107 15.87 -6.56 -3.08
C ARG A 107 14.82 -7.48 -2.45
N PRO A 108 14.45 -8.58 -3.11
CA PRO A 108 13.48 -9.50 -2.54
C PRO A 108 14.03 -10.16 -1.29
N VAL A 109 13.21 -10.26 -0.25
CA VAL A 109 13.54 -11.06 0.94
C VAL A 109 13.47 -12.53 0.57
N SER A 110 14.47 -13.32 0.93
CA SER A 110 14.63 -14.70 0.44
C SER A 110 14.64 -15.76 1.53
N ARG A 111 14.99 -15.40 2.76
CA ARG A 111 15.13 -16.36 3.87
C ARG A 111 14.64 -15.82 5.19
N CYS A 112 14.19 -16.73 6.05
CA CYS A 112 13.95 -16.43 7.45
C CYS A 112 15.29 -16.28 8.17
N THR A 113 15.62 -15.08 8.64
CA THR A 113 16.87 -14.80 9.34
C THR A 113 16.73 -14.91 10.85
N ALA A 114 15.52 -14.70 11.37
CA ALA A 114 15.24 -14.84 12.78
C ALA A 114 13.84 -15.42 13.01
N SER A 115 13.77 -16.33 13.96
CA SER A 115 12.54 -16.81 14.57
C SER A 115 12.57 -16.35 16.01
N MET A 116 11.68 -15.41 16.35
CA MET A 116 11.67 -14.73 17.63
C MET A 116 10.49 -15.21 18.48
N PRO A 117 10.68 -16.28 19.28
CA PRO A 117 9.69 -16.74 20.23
C PRO A 117 9.53 -15.76 21.37
N GLY A 118 8.38 -15.70 21.98
CA GLY A 118 8.16 -14.83 23.14
C GLY A 118 6.69 -14.69 23.48
N HIS A 119 5.83 -14.44 22.50
CA HIS A 119 4.40 -14.41 22.71
C HIS A 119 3.90 -15.83 23.11
N THR A 120 2.88 -15.86 23.97
CA THR A 120 2.27 -17.11 24.45
C THR A 120 0.92 -17.37 23.80
N GLU A 121 0.47 -16.44 22.96
CA GLU A 121 -0.76 -16.52 22.17
C GLU A 121 -0.50 -15.93 20.77
N ALA A 122 -1.47 -16.06 19.87
CA ALA A 122 -1.38 -15.61 18.49
C ALA A 122 -0.93 -14.15 18.36
N VAL A 123 -0.02 -13.88 17.42
CA VAL A 123 0.40 -12.53 17.04
C VAL A 123 -0.63 -11.96 16.07
N LEU A 124 -1.32 -10.90 16.46
CA LEU A 124 -2.46 -10.33 15.73
C LEU A 124 -2.10 -9.08 14.93
N ALA A 125 -1.12 -8.32 15.37
CA ALA A 125 -0.68 -7.10 14.71
C ALA A 125 0.84 -6.96 14.79
N VAL A 126 1.45 -6.54 13.68
CA VAL A 126 2.88 -6.27 13.58
C VAL A 126 3.07 -4.97 12.80
N GLN A 127 3.97 -4.11 13.27
CA GLN A 127 4.31 -2.89 12.55
C GLN A 127 5.76 -2.48 12.82
N PHE A 128 6.49 -2.19 11.75
CA PHE A 128 7.81 -1.55 11.84
C PHE A 128 7.69 -0.10 12.29
N SER A 129 8.68 0.36 13.05
CA SER A 129 8.84 1.78 13.32
C SER A 129 9.12 2.58 12.05
N PRO A 130 8.73 3.86 11.98
CA PRO A 130 8.98 4.71 10.82
C PRO A 130 10.45 4.82 10.43
N ASP A 131 11.36 4.71 11.39
CA ASP A 131 12.81 4.70 11.21
C ASP A 131 13.38 3.31 10.85
N GLY A 132 12.54 2.27 10.74
CA GLY A 132 12.96 0.91 10.39
C GLY A 132 13.84 0.18 11.41
N ARG A 133 14.08 0.75 12.60
CA ARG A 133 15.01 0.16 13.59
C ARG A 133 14.37 -0.82 14.54
N GLN A 134 13.11 -0.63 14.82
CA GLN A 134 12.36 -1.42 15.79
C GLN A 134 11.11 -2.03 15.16
N LEU A 135 10.61 -3.08 15.78
CA LEU A 135 9.37 -3.72 15.43
C LEU A 135 8.49 -3.81 16.67
N ALA A 136 7.20 -3.55 16.50
CA ALA A 136 6.20 -3.71 17.53
C ALA A 136 5.24 -4.83 17.15
N SER A 137 4.92 -5.74 18.10
CA SER A 137 3.97 -6.82 17.89
C SER A 137 2.93 -6.89 19.02
N GLY A 138 1.67 -6.93 18.65
CA GLY A 138 0.53 -7.09 19.55
C GLY A 138 -0.03 -8.51 19.46
N SER A 139 -0.38 -9.10 20.61
CA SER A 139 -0.79 -10.49 20.69
C SER A 139 -2.03 -10.71 21.55
N GLY A 140 -2.64 -11.90 21.39
CA GLY A 140 -3.68 -12.43 22.25
C GLY A 140 -3.24 -12.64 23.71
N ASP A 141 -1.93 -12.70 23.97
CA ASP A 141 -1.35 -12.79 25.32
C ASP A 141 -1.46 -11.48 26.12
N THR A 142 -2.21 -10.51 25.63
CA THR A 142 -2.44 -9.20 26.24
C THR A 142 -1.23 -8.27 26.29
N THR A 143 -0.14 -8.65 25.64
CA THR A 143 1.10 -7.85 25.65
C THR A 143 1.40 -7.20 24.32
N LEU A 144 2.05 -6.04 24.37
CA LEU A 144 2.82 -5.48 23.27
C LEU A 144 4.28 -5.87 23.50
N ARG A 145 4.97 -6.35 22.47
CA ARG A 145 6.42 -6.58 22.52
C ARG A 145 7.14 -5.69 21.52
N LEU A 146 8.30 -5.22 21.95
CA LEU A 146 9.22 -4.46 21.14
C LEU A 146 10.47 -5.29 20.86
N TRP A 147 10.92 -5.24 19.61
CA TRP A 147 12.03 -6.03 19.11
C TRP A 147 13.06 -5.12 18.43
N ASP A 148 14.33 -5.39 18.67
CA ASP A 148 15.43 -4.77 17.96
C ASP A 148 15.73 -5.55 16.68
N LEU A 149 15.77 -4.86 15.56
CA LEU A 149 16.03 -5.46 14.27
C LEU A 149 17.53 -5.66 13.98
N GLY A 150 18.39 -4.87 14.63
CA GLY A 150 19.83 -5.04 14.51
C GLY A 150 20.32 -6.31 15.19
N THR A 151 19.92 -6.50 16.44
CA THR A 151 20.30 -7.66 17.26
C THR A 151 19.34 -8.86 17.09
N GLN A 152 18.16 -8.64 16.54
CA GLN A 152 17.09 -9.65 16.41
C GLN A 152 16.64 -10.23 17.76
N THR A 153 16.63 -9.42 18.79
CA THR A 153 16.29 -9.80 20.16
C THR A 153 15.08 -9.05 20.70
N PRO A 154 14.34 -9.63 21.66
CA PRO A 154 13.28 -8.92 22.34
C PRO A 154 13.87 -7.78 23.19
N LEU A 155 13.41 -6.55 22.95
CA LEU A 155 13.80 -5.38 23.75
C LEU A 155 12.98 -5.27 25.02
N ARG A 156 11.67 -5.29 24.88
CA ARG A 156 10.73 -5.01 25.99
C ARG A 156 9.44 -5.80 25.82
N THR A 157 8.84 -6.13 26.96
CA THR A 157 7.48 -6.67 27.05
C THR A 157 6.63 -5.66 27.82
N CYS A 158 5.68 -5.04 27.12
CA CYS A 158 4.83 -4.00 27.65
C CYS A 158 3.50 -4.62 28.11
N LYS A 159 3.22 -4.55 29.40
CA LYS A 159 2.03 -5.11 30.05
C LYS A 159 1.08 -4.01 30.49
N GLY A 160 -0.20 -4.11 30.15
CA GLY A 160 -1.22 -3.11 30.53
C GLY A 160 -2.61 -3.49 30.08
N HIS A 161 -2.77 -4.08 28.90
CA HIS A 161 -4.05 -4.59 28.43
C HIS A 161 -4.56 -5.76 29.29
N ARG A 162 -5.87 -5.88 29.37
CA ARG A 162 -6.56 -6.96 30.08
C ARG A 162 -7.11 -8.03 29.15
N SER A 163 -7.03 -7.78 27.84
CA SER A 163 -7.49 -8.70 26.80
C SER A 163 -6.60 -8.54 25.56
N TRP A 164 -6.90 -9.24 24.49
CA TRP A 164 -6.13 -9.28 23.25
C TRP A 164 -5.78 -7.90 22.70
N VAL A 165 -4.54 -7.70 22.29
CA VAL A 165 -4.09 -6.51 21.57
C VAL A 165 -4.40 -6.71 20.09
N LEU A 166 -5.37 -5.97 19.57
CA LEU A 166 -5.90 -6.16 18.22
C LEU A 166 -5.19 -5.30 17.17
N CYS A 167 -4.70 -4.13 17.55
CA CYS A 167 -4.02 -3.22 16.64
C CYS A 167 -2.87 -2.49 17.34
N VAL A 168 -1.85 -2.20 16.55
CA VAL A 168 -0.63 -1.48 16.94
C VAL A 168 -0.40 -0.37 15.93
N SER A 169 -0.04 0.81 16.35
CA SER A 169 0.30 1.92 15.47
C SER A 169 1.41 2.79 16.05
N TRP A 170 2.49 2.92 15.29
CA TRP A 170 3.58 3.86 15.58
C TRP A 170 3.18 5.29 15.22
N SER A 171 3.60 6.25 16.04
CA SER A 171 3.53 7.65 15.64
C SER A 171 4.50 7.93 14.48
N PRO A 172 4.13 8.79 13.51
CA PRO A 172 4.99 9.09 12.35
C PRO A 172 6.35 9.72 12.70
N ASP A 173 6.51 10.25 13.92
CA ASP A 173 7.77 10.76 14.47
C ASP A 173 8.57 9.71 15.26
N ALA A 174 8.10 8.45 15.28
CA ALA A 174 8.71 7.32 15.99
C ALA A 174 8.91 7.54 17.52
N GLN A 175 8.17 8.48 18.13
CA GLN A 175 8.32 8.78 19.55
C GLN A 175 7.35 8.01 20.45
N MET A 176 6.23 7.53 19.92
CA MET A 176 5.19 6.85 20.67
C MET A 176 4.59 5.68 19.89
N ILE A 177 4.04 4.73 20.64
CA ILE A 177 3.22 3.64 20.08
C ILE A 177 1.87 3.69 20.76
N VAL A 178 0.81 3.51 19.98
CA VAL A 178 -0.53 3.28 20.50
C VAL A 178 -0.97 1.86 20.20
N THR A 179 -1.59 1.21 21.17
CA THR A 179 -2.19 -0.11 21.02
C THR A 179 -3.66 -0.06 21.39
N GLY A 180 -4.48 -0.75 20.61
CA GLY A 180 -5.91 -0.92 20.89
C GLY A 180 -6.24 -2.36 21.22
N GLY A 181 -6.98 -2.56 22.29
CA GLY A 181 -7.30 -3.87 22.81
C GLY A 181 -8.78 -4.24 22.70
N MET A 182 -9.03 -5.53 22.88
CA MET A 182 -10.37 -6.09 22.99
C MET A 182 -11.06 -5.69 24.32
N ASP A 183 -10.27 -5.14 25.26
CA ASP A 183 -10.76 -4.54 26.51
C ASP A 183 -11.35 -3.14 26.34
N GLY A 184 -11.36 -2.59 25.11
CA GLY A 184 -11.83 -1.23 24.82
C GLY A 184 -10.87 -0.11 25.26
N ALA A 185 -9.69 -0.47 25.76
CA ALA A 185 -8.67 0.47 26.18
C ALA A 185 -7.66 0.76 25.06
N LEU A 186 -7.13 1.97 25.07
CA LEU A 186 -6.00 2.37 24.25
C LEU A 186 -4.82 2.66 25.18
N TRP A 187 -3.69 2.03 24.94
CA TRP A 187 -2.49 2.26 25.69
C TRP A 187 -1.44 2.97 24.85
N LEU A 188 -0.79 3.94 25.44
CA LEU A 188 0.34 4.67 24.89
C LEU A 188 1.62 4.19 25.55
N TRP A 189 2.63 3.92 24.72
CA TRP A 189 3.91 3.36 25.14
C TRP A 189 5.07 4.21 24.67
N ASP A 190 6.09 4.34 25.50
CA ASP A 190 7.39 4.89 25.12
C ASP A 190 8.25 3.76 24.51
N PRO A 191 8.60 3.82 23.23
CA PRO A 191 9.37 2.76 22.58
C PRO A 191 10.80 2.61 23.13
N LYS A 192 11.36 3.66 23.74
CA LYS A 192 12.73 3.63 24.28
C LYS A 192 12.79 2.87 25.59
N THR A 193 11.85 3.12 26.47
CA THR A 193 11.82 2.51 27.81
C THR A 193 10.92 1.28 27.89
N GLY A 194 9.93 1.17 27.01
CA GLY A 194 8.87 0.16 27.06
C GLY A 194 7.83 0.43 28.14
N ASN A 195 7.92 1.56 28.82
CA ASN A 195 6.99 1.92 29.88
C ASN A 195 5.67 2.47 29.33
N PRO A 196 4.55 2.23 30.01
CA PRO A 196 3.30 2.85 29.64
C PRO A 196 3.35 4.36 29.93
N ILE A 197 3.11 5.18 28.91
CA ILE A 197 2.89 6.63 29.06
C ILE A 197 1.53 6.84 29.72
N GLY A 198 0.53 6.03 29.34
CA GLY A 198 -0.78 6.04 29.94
C GLY A 198 -1.84 5.29 29.16
N CYS A 199 -3.04 5.28 29.72
CA CYS A 199 -4.20 4.60 29.16
C CYS A 199 -5.31 5.60 28.86
N CYS A 200 -5.86 5.54 27.65
CA CYS A 200 -7.02 6.30 27.22
C CYS A 200 -8.26 5.40 27.33
N LYS A 201 -9.21 5.80 28.17
CA LYS A 201 -10.47 5.09 28.41
C LYS A 201 -11.65 5.90 27.87
N GLY A 202 -12.63 5.24 27.26
CA GLY A 202 -13.83 5.91 26.76
C GLY A 202 -14.61 5.10 25.71
N HIS A 203 -13.97 4.13 25.06
CA HIS A 203 -14.70 3.13 24.29
C HIS A 203 -15.27 2.05 25.21
N THR A 204 -16.42 1.52 24.84
CA THR A 204 -17.14 0.50 25.62
C THR A 204 -16.98 -0.91 25.08
N LYS A 205 -16.46 -1.03 23.84
CA LYS A 205 -16.21 -2.31 23.16
C LYS A 205 -14.83 -2.30 22.50
N TRP A 206 -14.49 -3.38 21.84
CA TRP A 206 -13.20 -3.63 21.18
C TRP A 206 -12.75 -2.46 20.28
N ILE A 207 -11.50 -2.11 20.37
CA ILE A 207 -10.84 -1.21 19.43
C ILE A 207 -10.51 -2.02 18.16
N THR A 208 -10.96 -1.55 17.02
CA THR A 208 -10.77 -2.23 15.73
C THR A 208 -9.60 -1.68 14.91
N ALA A 209 -9.38 -0.38 15.02
CA ALA A 209 -8.31 0.31 14.29
C ALA A 209 -7.90 1.59 14.98
N VAL A 210 -6.64 1.99 14.75
CA VAL A 210 -6.04 3.23 15.24
C VAL A 210 -5.22 3.86 14.12
N ALA A 211 -5.24 5.19 14.02
CA ALA A 211 -4.41 5.94 13.09
C ALA A 211 -3.92 7.24 13.75
N TRP A 212 -2.67 7.61 13.48
CA TRP A 212 -2.09 8.86 13.95
C TRP A 212 -2.38 10.01 13.00
N GLU A 213 -2.39 11.23 13.56
CA GLU A 213 -2.33 12.45 12.78
C GLU A 213 -1.01 12.50 11.99
N PRO A 214 -1.08 12.85 10.68
CA PRO A 214 0.11 12.91 9.85
C PRO A 214 1.15 13.93 10.31
N ALA A 215 2.43 13.57 10.23
CA ALA A 215 3.56 14.41 10.68
C ALA A 215 3.66 15.75 9.93
N HIS A 216 3.21 15.84 8.68
CA HIS A 216 3.22 17.09 7.93
C HIS A 216 2.18 18.10 8.43
N MET A 217 1.13 17.65 9.12
CA MET A 217 0.13 18.51 9.73
C MET A 217 0.58 19.06 11.08
N ALA A 218 1.20 18.19 11.91
CA ALA A 218 1.66 18.56 13.25
C ALA A 218 2.86 17.73 13.69
N LEU A 219 3.92 18.39 14.12
CA LEU A 219 5.06 17.80 14.83
C LEU A 219 5.31 18.60 16.12
N PRO A 220 5.54 17.90 17.24
CA PRO A 220 5.49 16.45 17.44
C PRO A 220 4.07 15.90 17.29
N CYS A 221 3.94 14.63 16.90
CA CYS A 221 2.65 13.96 16.73
C CYS A 221 1.94 13.84 18.09
N ARG A 222 0.75 14.46 18.21
CA ARG A 222 -0.01 14.50 19.47
C ARG A 222 -1.37 13.87 19.39
N ARG A 223 -1.99 13.90 18.21
CA ARG A 223 -3.36 13.42 18.06
C ARG A 223 -3.39 12.06 17.36
N PHE A 224 -4.31 11.22 17.75
CA PHE A 224 -4.61 9.98 17.07
C PHE A 224 -6.10 9.70 17.12
N VAL A 225 -6.58 8.88 16.19
CA VAL A 225 -7.98 8.49 16.09
C VAL A 225 -8.11 6.99 16.32
N SER A 226 -9.20 6.59 16.96
CA SER A 226 -9.57 5.18 17.16
C SER A 226 -10.98 4.91 16.69
N GLY A 227 -11.18 3.75 16.08
CA GLY A 227 -12.48 3.19 15.76
C GLY A 227 -12.79 1.99 16.63
N SER A 228 -14.06 1.80 16.96
CA SER A 228 -14.47 0.73 17.86
C SER A 228 -15.72 -0.01 17.41
N LYS A 229 -15.86 -1.23 17.91
CA LYS A 229 -17.07 -2.03 17.80
C LYS A 229 -18.28 -1.38 18.49
N ASP A 230 -18.07 -0.35 19.32
CA ASP A 230 -19.14 0.43 19.95
C ASP A 230 -19.81 1.46 19.04
N THR A 231 -19.51 1.41 17.74
CA THR A 231 -20.03 2.30 16.67
C THR A 231 -19.46 3.70 16.66
N THR A 232 -18.59 4.05 17.60
CA THR A 232 -18.04 5.40 17.72
C THR A 232 -16.60 5.48 17.24
N ILE A 233 -16.20 6.67 16.83
CA ILE A 233 -14.84 7.06 16.51
C ILE A 233 -14.45 8.17 17.48
N LYS A 234 -13.24 8.10 18.03
CA LYS A 234 -12.77 9.09 18.99
C LYS A 234 -11.39 9.60 18.59
N VAL A 235 -11.22 10.92 18.71
CA VAL A 235 -9.93 11.60 18.58
C VAL A 235 -9.38 11.87 19.96
N TRP A 236 -8.11 11.54 20.14
CA TRP A 236 -7.42 11.61 21.43
C TRP A 236 -6.18 12.50 21.35
N ASP A 237 -5.89 13.13 22.45
CA ASP A 237 -4.61 13.79 22.70
C ASP A 237 -3.70 12.82 23.48
N ALA A 238 -2.57 12.47 22.87
CA ALA A 238 -1.60 11.52 23.44
C ALA A 238 -0.92 12.07 24.71
N GLN A 239 -0.74 13.40 24.82
CA GLN A 239 -0.09 14.01 25.95
C GLN A 239 -1.00 14.06 27.19
N THR A 240 -2.23 14.52 27.00
CA THR A 240 -3.21 14.62 28.10
C THR A 240 -4.00 13.34 28.32
N ARG A 241 -3.97 12.43 27.35
CA ARG A 241 -4.71 11.14 27.34
C ARG A 241 -6.23 11.32 27.40
N ARG A 242 -6.71 12.48 26.99
CA ARG A 242 -8.14 12.82 26.96
C ARG A 242 -8.72 12.65 25.59
N CYS A 243 -9.98 12.26 25.56
CA CYS A 243 -10.79 12.30 24.36
C CYS A 243 -11.09 13.76 24.02
N LEU A 244 -10.63 14.21 22.85
CA LEU A 244 -10.90 15.56 22.35
C LEU A 244 -12.27 15.62 21.68
N MET A 245 -12.60 14.61 20.88
CA MET A 245 -13.83 14.55 20.09
C MET A 245 -14.36 13.13 20.04
N SER A 246 -15.68 12.99 20.05
CA SER A 246 -16.37 11.72 19.87
C SER A 246 -17.37 11.84 18.71
N MET A 247 -17.13 11.10 17.66
CA MET A 247 -17.88 11.11 16.41
C MET A 247 -18.79 9.89 16.36
N SER A 248 -20.09 10.10 16.20
CA SER A 248 -21.11 9.05 16.16
C SER A 248 -22.04 9.30 14.99
N SER A 249 -22.03 8.42 14.00
CA SER A 249 -22.98 8.41 12.88
C SER A 249 -23.16 7.00 12.35
N HIS A 250 -22.17 6.13 12.61
CA HIS A 250 -22.30 4.73 12.24
C HIS A 250 -23.32 4.01 13.13
N THR A 251 -24.09 3.14 12.54
CA THR A 251 -25.14 2.35 13.25
C THR A 251 -24.64 0.98 13.68
N LEU A 252 -23.54 0.50 13.07
CA LEU A 252 -22.89 -0.76 13.41
C LEU A 252 -21.39 -0.54 13.69
N ALA A 253 -20.70 -1.63 14.02
CA ALA A 253 -19.28 -1.61 14.39
C ALA A 253 -18.42 -0.90 13.34
N VAL A 254 -17.57 0.02 13.76
CA VAL A 254 -16.51 0.58 12.95
C VAL A 254 -15.43 -0.50 12.74
N THR A 255 -15.02 -0.71 11.51
CA THR A 255 -14.06 -1.76 11.13
C THR A 255 -12.65 -1.24 10.90
N SER A 256 -12.54 -0.07 10.26
CA SER A 256 -11.26 0.58 9.99
C SER A 256 -11.36 2.10 10.13
N VAL A 257 -10.27 2.74 10.52
CA VAL A 257 -10.13 4.20 10.51
C VAL A 257 -8.80 4.58 9.88
N ARG A 258 -8.78 5.71 9.16
CA ARG A 258 -7.58 6.31 8.59
C ARG A 258 -7.61 7.82 8.80
N TRP A 259 -6.45 8.39 9.03
CA TRP A 259 -6.28 9.85 9.07
C TRP A 259 -5.58 10.30 7.79
N GLY A 260 -6.30 11.06 6.97
CA GLY A 260 -5.78 11.56 5.69
C GLY A 260 -4.89 12.78 5.86
N GLY A 261 -4.08 13.03 4.86
CA GLY A 261 -3.18 14.17 4.83
C GLY A 261 -3.86 15.49 4.44
N ASP A 262 -5.10 15.44 4.03
CA ASP A 262 -5.93 16.59 3.67
C ASP A 262 -6.78 17.14 4.84
N GLY A 263 -6.55 16.63 6.05
CA GLY A 263 -7.29 17.04 7.25
C GLY A 263 -8.61 16.32 7.47
N HIS A 264 -8.85 15.22 6.77
CA HIS A 264 -10.03 14.39 6.97
C HIS A 264 -9.70 13.09 7.69
N ILE A 265 -10.67 12.58 8.43
CA ILE A 265 -10.65 11.24 9.00
C ILE A 265 -11.66 10.39 8.23
N TYR A 266 -11.25 9.19 7.86
CA TYR A 266 -12.06 8.24 7.12
C TYR A 266 -12.37 7.03 8.00
N SER A 267 -13.63 6.61 8.02
CA SER A 267 -14.05 5.44 8.79
C SER A 267 -14.94 4.53 7.96
N SER A 268 -14.72 3.24 8.06
CA SER A 268 -15.61 2.22 7.49
C SER A 268 -16.34 1.46 8.58
N SER A 269 -17.51 0.93 8.23
CA SER A 269 -18.34 0.23 9.18
C SER A 269 -19.06 -0.97 8.57
N ARG A 270 -19.54 -1.83 9.46
CA ARG A 270 -20.47 -2.91 9.12
C ARG A 270 -21.86 -2.43 8.68
N ASP A 271 -22.15 -1.13 8.82
CA ASP A 271 -23.37 -0.50 8.27
C ASP A 271 -23.29 -0.25 6.75
N CYS A 272 -22.29 -0.81 6.07
CA CYS A 272 -22.07 -0.70 4.62
C CYS A 272 -21.70 0.71 4.15
N SER A 273 -21.36 1.61 5.04
CA SER A 273 -20.97 2.98 4.72
C SER A 273 -19.52 3.28 5.04
N VAL A 274 -18.96 4.26 4.33
CA VAL A 274 -17.69 4.90 4.65
C VAL A 274 -18.00 6.37 4.92
N ASN A 275 -17.58 6.88 6.08
CA ASN A 275 -17.82 8.24 6.49
C ASN A 275 -16.53 9.07 6.44
N VAL A 276 -16.67 10.31 6.01
CA VAL A 276 -15.62 11.32 5.93
C VAL A 276 -15.89 12.39 6.97
N TRP A 277 -14.93 12.63 7.85
CA TRP A 277 -15.06 13.53 8.99
C TRP A 277 -14.02 14.63 8.90
N ASP A 278 -14.39 15.83 9.30
CA ASP A 278 -13.47 16.92 9.53
C ASP A 278 -12.63 16.63 10.79
N ALA A 279 -11.31 16.62 10.66
CA ALA A 279 -10.42 16.29 11.79
C ALA A 279 -10.30 17.41 12.83
N GLN A 280 -10.73 18.65 12.52
CA GLN A 280 -10.67 19.79 13.42
C GLN A 280 -11.97 19.95 14.23
N GLU A 281 -13.11 19.81 13.55
CA GLU A 281 -14.43 20.02 14.17
C GLU A 281 -15.11 18.71 14.57
N GLY A 282 -14.66 17.56 14.06
CA GLY A 282 -15.27 16.25 14.31
C GLY A 282 -16.66 16.08 13.69
N ARG A 283 -17.02 16.95 12.73
CA ARG A 283 -18.31 16.84 12.05
C ARG A 283 -18.25 15.92 10.85
N LEU A 284 -19.37 15.30 10.53
CA LEU A 284 -19.52 14.49 9.33
C LEU A 284 -19.57 15.40 8.10
N VAL A 285 -18.61 15.26 7.20
CA VAL A 285 -18.53 16.00 5.94
C VAL A 285 -19.33 15.29 4.85
N ARG A 286 -19.11 13.97 4.71
CA ARG A 286 -19.76 13.14 3.68
C ARG A 286 -19.96 11.71 4.17
N SER A 287 -20.96 11.04 3.61
CA SER A 287 -21.14 9.60 3.73
C SER A 287 -21.10 8.98 2.33
N LEU A 288 -20.13 8.11 2.14
CA LEU A 288 -19.88 7.39 0.87
C LEU A 288 -20.66 6.08 0.93
N LYS A 289 -21.69 5.97 0.10
CA LYS A 289 -22.59 4.82 0.04
C LYS A 289 -22.44 4.10 -1.29
N GLY A 290 -22.52 2.77 -1.28
CA GLY A 290 -22.41 1.96 -2.50
C GLY A 290 -22.19 0.48 -2.22
N HIS A 291 -21.55 0.14 -1.10
CA HIS A 291 -21.38 -1.25 -0.68
C HIS A 291 -22.71 -1.89 -0.26
N GLY A 292 -22.88 -3.14 -0.65
CA GLY A 292 -24.05 -3.95 -0.30
C GLY A 292 -23.89 -4.78 0.98
N HIS A 293 -22.69 -4.83 1.55
CA HIS A 293 -22.36 -5.58 2.77
C HIS A 293 -21.26 -4.85 3.57
N TRP A 294 -20.82 -5.44 4.68
CA TRP A 294 -19.83 -4.87 5.60
C TRP A 294 -18.58 -4.39 4.90
N VAL A 295 -18.14 -3.18 5.20
CA VAL A 295 -16.87 -2.65 4.73
C VAL A 295 -15.79 -3.02 5.74
N ASN A 296 -14.82 -3.82 5.32
CA ASN A 296 -13.80 -4.38 6.23
C ASN A 296 -12.56 -3.50 6.35
N THR A 297 -12.16 -2.85 5.27
CA THR A 297 -10.84 -2.25 5.14
C THR A 297 -10.89 -0.96 4.34
N LEU A 298 -9.98 -0.05 4.72
CA LEU A 298 -9.70 1.22 4.03
C LEU A 298 -8.22 1.33 3.74
N ALA A 299 -7.88 1.96 2.62
CA ALA A 299 -6.52 2.36 2.29
C ALA A 299 -6.51 3.75 1.65
N LEU A 300 -5.49 4.55 1.95
CA LEU A 300 -5.26 5.88 1.37
C LEU A 300 -4.11 5.84 0.36
N SER A 301 -4.22 6.61 -0.72
CA SER A 301 -3.19 6.65 -1.76
C SER A 301 -1.83 7.15 -1.27
N ALA A 302 -1.81 7.95 -0.21
CA ALA A 302 -0.59 8.47 0.42
C ALA A 302 -0.24 7.77 1.76
N GLU A 303 -0.92 6.66 2.11
CA GLU A 303 -0.82 6.02 3.43
C GLU A 303 0.63 5.72 3.85
N TYR A 304 1.48 5.30 2.91
CA TYR A 304 2.90 5.04 3.19
C TYR A 304 3.64 6.28 3.68
N ALA A 305 3.47 7.41 2.99
CA ALA A 305 4.09 8.68 3.38
C ALA A 305 3.52 9.21 4.71
N LEU A 306 2.21 9.03 4.94
CA LEU A 306 1.55 9.42 6.19
C LEU A 306 2.08 8.61 7.38
N ARG A 307 2.31 7.30 7.19
CA ARG A 307 2.84 6.40 8.22
C ARG A 307 4.30 6.65 8.56
N THR A 308 5.13 6.91 7.55
CA THR A 308 6.57 7.08 7.71
C THR A 308 7.01 8.52 7.99
N GLY A 309 6.12 9.50 7.82
CA GLY A 309 6.38 10.91 8.11
C GLY A 309 7.62 11.43 7.37
N ALA A 310 8.57 11.99 8.11
CA ALA A 310 9.82 12.53 7.56
C ALA A 310 10.89 11.48 7.24
N TYR A 311 10.73 10.23 7.70
CA TYR A 311 11.70 9.17 7.49
C TYR A 311 11.66 8.66 6.05
N ASP A 312 12.80 8.59 5.42
CA ASP A 312 12.97 8.05 4.06
C ASP A 312 13.45 6.58 4.08
N HIS A 313 13.76 6.07 2.90
CA HIS A 313 14.28 4.70 2.73
C HIS A 313 15.67 4.48 3.37
N THR A 314 16.39 5.52 3.76
CA THR A 314 17.66 5.42 4.49
C THR A 314 17.48 5.40 6.01
N ALA A 315 16.23 5.36 6.48
CA ALA A 315 15.85 5.43 7.89
C ALA A 315 16.30 6.75 8.57
N SER A 316 16.52 7.81 7.79
CA SER A 316 16.95 9.11 8.29
C SER A 316 15.83 10.15 8.21
N ALA A 317 15.74 10.95 9.25
CA ALA A 317 14.91 12.15 9.31
C ALA A 317 15.72 13.33 9.82
N PRO A 318 15.42 14.56 9.40
CA PRO A 318 16.03 15.76 9.98
C PRO A 318 15.80 15.82 11.50
N SER A 319 16.80 16.30 12.23
CA SER A 319 16.68 16.48 13.68
C SER A 319 15.89 17.73 14.07
N ASP A 320 15.88 18.74 13.22
CA ASP A 320 15.04 19.93 13.43
C ASP A 320 13.58 19.61 13.09
N PRO A 321 12.63 19.82 14.03
CA PRO A 321 11.20 19.56 13.79
C PRO A 321 10.61 20.30 12.59
N LYS A 322 11.09 21.51 12.27
CA LYS A 322 10.60 22.28 11.11
C LYS A 322 11.07 21.67 9.79
N GLU A 323 12.33 21.26 9.72
CA GLU A 323 12.87 20.57 8.54
C GLU A 323 12.19 19.21 8.35
N ALA A 324 11.99 18.47 9.46
CA ALA A 324 11.27 17.20 9.44
C ALA A 324 9.84 17.38 8.93
N GLN A 325 9.13 18.41 9.39
CA GLN A 325 7.78 18.71 8.90
C GLN A 325 7.80 19.08 7.40
N SER A 326 8.73 19.90 6.97
CA SER A 326 8.89 20.26 5.55
C SER A 326 9.17 19.03 4.68
N LYS A 327 10.05 18.13 5.13
CA LYS A 327 10.33 16.86 4.43
C LYS A 327 9.08 15.95 4.39
N ALA A 328 8.30 15.90 5.45
CA ALA A 328 7.06 15.16 5.48
C ALA A 328 6.01 15.72 4.48
N VAL A 329 5.92 17.06 4.35
CA VAL A 329 5.08 17.71 3.33
C VAL A 329 5.54 17.31 1.93
N GLN A 330 6.84 17.43 1.63
CA GLN A 330 7.38 17.05 0.31
C GLN A 330 7.08 15.60 -0.06
N ARG A 331 7.25 14.68 0.89
CA ARG A 331 6.94 13.25 0.68
C ARG A 331 5.44 13.00 0.46
N TYR A 332 4.60 13.70 1.20
CA TYR A 332 3.15 13.60 1.01
C TYR A 332 2.72 14.13 -0.36
N GLU A 333 3.24 15.30 -0.78
CA GLU A 333 2.94 15.86 -2.09
C GLU A 333 3.47 14.98 -3.24
N ALA A 334 4.67 14.40 -3.08
CA ALA A 334 5.22 13.44 -4.04
C ALA A 334 4.34 12.18 -4.17
N ALA A 335 3.84 11.64 -3.05
CA ALA A 335 2.94 10.48 -3.04
C ALA A 335 1.57 10.79 -3.67
N ARG A 336 1.08 12.02 -3.56
CA ARG A 336 -0.15 12.47 -4.23
C ARG A 336 0.01 12.64 -5.73
N GLY A 337 1.20 13.03 -6.19
CA GLY A 337 1.46 13.31 -7.60
C GLY A 337 0.59 14.44 -8.16
N GLY A 338 0.34 15.50 -7.39
CA GLY A 338 -0.49 16.64 -7.78
C GLY A 338 -2.00 16.38 -7.84
N ARG A 339 -2.47 15.22 -7.36
CA ARG A 339 -3.89 14.81 -7.34
C ARG A 339 -4.49 14.90 -5.95
N PRO A 340 -5.83 14.98 -5.82
CA PRO A 340 -6.50 14.78 -4.56
C PRO A 340 -6.21 13.40 -3.96
N GLU A 341 -6.24 13.30 -2.64
CA GLU A 341 -6.05 12.04 -1.96
C GLU A 341 -7.19 11.07 -2.31
N ARG A 342 -6.84 9.84 -2.65
CA ARG A 342 -7.78 8.79 -3.01
C ARG A 342 -7.93 7.79 -1.89
N LEU A 343 -9.13 7.28 -1.74
CA LEU A 343 -9.50 6.28 -0.76
C LEU A 343 -9.99 5.02 -1.48
N ALA A 344 -9.51 3.87 -1.05
CA ALA A 344 -10.06 2.59 -1.47
C ALA A 344 -10.77 1.93 -0.29
N SER A 345 -11.92 1.31 -0.56
CA SER A 345 -12.68 0.53 0.42
C SER A 345 -12.92 -0.89 -0.10
N GLY A 346 -12.75 -1.88 0.76
CA GLY A 346 -12.99 -3.30 0.47
C GLY A 346 -14.05 -3.89 1.38
N SER A 347 -14.91 -4.76 0.83
CA SER A 347 -16.14 -5.23 1.49
C SER A 347 -16.36 -6.73 1.39
N ASP A 348 -17.25 -7.22 2.26
CA ASP A 348 -17.85 -8.55 2.22
C ASP A 348 -18.79 -8.75 1.01
N ASP A 349 -19.14 -7.70 0.28
CA ASP A 349 -19.89 -7.78 -0.98
C ASP A 349 -19.02 -8.22 -2.17
N PHE A 350 -17.77 -8.61 -1.92
CA PHE A 350 -16.75 -9.04 -2.89
C PHE A 350 -16.28 -7.94 -3.84
N THR A 351 -16.66 -6.68 -3.58
CA THR A 351 -16.30 -5.52 -4.38
C THR A 351 -15.45 -4.53 -3.61
N MET A 352 -14.74 -3.71 -4.37
CA MET A 352 -14.06 -2.54 -3.86
C MET A 352 -14.59 -1.30 -4.56
N PHE A 353 -14.48 -0.18 -3.90
CA PHE A 353 -14.69 1.13 -4.51
C PHE A 353 -13.45 1.98 -4.38
N LEU A 354 -13.18 2.74 -5.42
CA LEU A 354 -12.20 3.81 -5.43
C LEU A 354 -12.93 5.15 -5.34
N TRP A 355 -12.53 5.97 -4.39
CA TRP A 355 -13.16 7.24 -4.08
C TRP A 355 -12.15 8.39 -4.16
N GLU A 356 -12.67 9.58 -4.42
CA GLU A 356 -11.99 10.86 -4.23
C GLU A 356 -12.84 11.72 -3.27
N PRO A 357 -12.68 11.50 -1.97
CA PRO A 357 -13.64 12.00 -0.97
C PRO A 357 -13.66 13.52 -0.84
N SER A 358 -12.56 14.21 -1.18
CA SER A 358 -12.47 15.68 -1.16
C SER A 358 -13.38 16.33 -2.20
N THR A 359 -13.58 15.67 -3.35
CA THR A 359 -14.34 16.24 -4.48
C THR A 359 -15.77 15.72 -4.56
N SER A 360 -15.99 14.42 -4.36
CA SER A 360 -17.29 13.80 -4.61
C SER A 360 -17.65 12.70 -3.60
N SER A 361 -18.95 12.50 -3.41
CA SER A 361 -19.50 11.32 -2.71
C SER A 361 -19.72 10.12 -3.64
N LYS A 362 -19.56 10.29 -4.97
CA LYS A 362 -19.66 9.19 -5.93
C LYS A 362 -18.31 8.52 -6.10
N PRO A 363 -18.25 7.18 -6.25
CA PRO A 363 -17.00 6.50 -6.50
C PRO A 363 -16.46 6.83 -7.89
N ILE A 364 -15.12 6.88 -8.02
CA ILE A 364 -14.43 6.95 -9.32
C ILE A 364 -14.68 5.65 -10.08
N ALA A 365 -14.53 4.51 -9.39
CA ALA A 365 -14.70 3.19 -9.97
C ALA A 365 -15.25 2.20 -8.94
N ARG A 366 -16.06 1.26 -9.44
CA ARG A 366 -16.42 0.03 -8.74
C ARG A 366 -15.58 -1.11 -9.32
N MET A 367 -14.79 -1.73 -8.47
CA MET A 367 -13.86 -2.80 -8.84
C MET A 367 -14.44 -4.15 -8.44
N THR A 368 -14.71 -4.99 -9.43
CA THR A 368 -15.34 -6.30 -9.26
C THR A 368 -14.44 -7.41 -9.78
N GLY A 369 -14.62 -8.63 -9.26
CA GLY A 369 -13.87 -9.79 -9.75
C GLY A 369 -13.37 -10.75 -8.68
N HIS A 370 -13.37 -10.36 -7.39
CA HIS A 370 -13.21 -11.31 -6.29
C HIS A 370 -14.48 -12.17 -6.15
N LEU A 371 -14.28 -13.41 -5.70
CA LEU A 371 -15.35 -14.41 -5.53
C LEU A 371 -15.75 -14.60 -4.06
N GLN A 372 -15.03 -13.98 -3.15
CA GLN A 372 -15.30 -13.96 -1.71
C GLN A 372 -14.93 -12.62 -1.12
N LEU A 373 -15.17 -12.45 0.16
CA LEU A 373 -14.92 -11.21 0.89
C LEU A 373 -13.48 -10.70 0.72
N ILE A 374 -13.35 -9.39 0.73
CA ILE A 374 -12.07 -8.70 0.68
C ILE A 374 -11.66 -8.38 2.10
N ASN A 375 -10.52 -8.93 2.52
CA ASN A 375 -10.02 -8.76 3.88
C ASN A 375 -9.17 -7.51 4.03
N GLN A 376 -8.29 -7.23 3.06
CA GLN A 376 -7.43 -6.06 3.08
C GLN A 376 -7.24 -5.46 1.69
N VAL A 377 -7.13 -4.14 1.66
CA VAL A 377 -6.68 -3.36 0.50
C VAL A 377 -5.52 -2.48 0.90
N GLN A 378 -4.57 -2.24 -0.02
CA GLN A 378 -3.44 -1.37 0.24
C GLN A 378 -2.93 -0.73 -1.05
N PHE A 379 -2.69 0.59 -1.01
CA PHE A 379 -2.00 1.29 -2.09
C PHE A 379 -0.49 1.05 -2.02
N SER A 380 0.16 1.06 -3.17
CA SER A 380 1.62 1.15 -3.26
C SER A 380 2.13 2.49 -2.74
N PRO A 381 3.38 2.56 -2.25
CA PRO A 381 3.97 3.80 -1.74
C PRO A 381 3.92 5.00 -2.69
N ASP A 382 3.96 4.75 -4.01
CA ASP A 382 3.83 5.76 -5.06
C ASP A 382 2.36 6.10 -5.41
N GLY A 383 1.39 5.46 -4.75
CA GLY A 383 -0.04 5.67 -4.97
C GLY A 383 -0.57 5.22 -6.34
N ARG A 384 0.25 4.57 -7.17
CA ARG A 384 -0.14 4.14 -8.51
C ARG A 384 -0.94 2.86 -8.52
N TRP A 385 -0.52 1.88 -7.73
CA TRP A 385 -1.13 0.56 -7.70
C TRP A 385 -1.98 0.39 -6.44
N LEU A 386 -3.02 -0.38 -6.58
CA LEU A 386 -3.83 -0.84 -5.47
C LEU A 386 -3.85 -2.37 -5.50
N VAL A 387 -3.64 -3.01 -4.36
CA VAL A 387 -3.70 -4.47 -4.21
C VAL A 387 -4.80 -4.84 -3.23
N SER A 388 -5.52 -5.89 -3.55
CA SER A 388 -6.57 -6.45 -2.71
C SER A 388 -6.32 -7.91 -2.38
N ALA A 389 -6.45 -8.27 -1.10
CA ALA A 389 -6.39 -9.64 -0.60
C ALA A 389 -7.79 -10.14 -0.27
N SER A 390 -8.10 -11.37 -0.68
CA SER A 390 -9.42 -11.96 -0.49
C SER A 390 -9.36 -13.38 0.06
N PHE A 391 -10.47 -13.79 0.64
CA PHE A 391 -10.70 -15.17 1.06
C PHE A 391 -10.85 -16.13 -0.12
N ASP A 392 -11.02 -15.63 -1.35
CA ASP A 392 -10.98 -16.43 -2.57
C ASP A 392 -9.57 -16.96 -2.93
N LYS A 393 -8.59 -16.80 -2.02
CA LYS A 393 -7.19 -17.25 -2.13
C LYS A 393 -6.40 -16.51 -3.20
N SER A 394 -6.96 -15.47 -3.79
CA SER A 394 -6.32 -14.65 -4.81
C SER A 394 -6.01 -13.25 -4.30
N ILE A 395 -5.00 -12.66 -4.93
CA ILE A 395 -4.66 -11.25 -4.77
C ILE A 395 -4.86 -10.60 -6.14
N LYS A 396 -5.46 -9.43 -6.17
CA LYS A 396 -5.66 -8.69 -7.40
C LYS A 396 -4.95 -7.35 -7.37
N LEU A 397 -4.37 -6.98 -8.51
CA LEU A 397 -3.73 -5.70 -8.75
C LEU A 397 -4.64 -4.84 -9.61
N TRP A 398 -4.76 -3.59 -9.22
CA TRP A 398 -5.59 -2.58 -9.86
C TRP A 398 -4.79 -1.31 -10.09
N ASP A 399 -5.14 -0.56 -11.11
CA ASP A 399 -4.66 0.80 -11.26
C ASP A 399 -5.26 1.68 -10.15
N GLY A 400 -4.42 2.28 -9.33
CA GLY A 400 -4.84 3.07 -8.18
C GLY A 400 -5.40 4.45 -8.55
N VAL A 401 -5.36 4.84 -9.83
CA VAL A 401 -5.89 6.12 -10.32
C VAL A 401 -7.27 5.93 -10.94
N LYS A 402 -7.40 4.93 -11.80
CA LYS A 402 -8.62 4.68 -12.57
C LYS A 402 -9.48 3.56 -12.00
N GLY A 403 -8.92 2.72 -11.13
CA GLY A 403 -9.58 1.52 -10.62
C GLY A 403 -9.69 0.40 -11.63
N THR A 404 -8.93 0.43 -12.73
CA THR A 404 -8.96 -0.63 -13.75
C THR A 404 -8.19 -1.86 -13.29
N PHE A 405 -8.66 -3.04 -13.69
CA PHE A 405 -8.02 -4.32 -13.36
C PHE A 405 -6.71 -4.48 -14.14
N ALA A 406 -5.62 -4.85 -13.43
CA ALA A 406 -4.31 -5.04 -14.04
C ALA A 406 -3.84 -6.50 -14.04
N ALA A 407 -4.02 -7.23 -12.93
CA ALA A 407 -3.57 -8.62 -12.81
C ALA A 407 -4.24 -9.39 -11.66
N THR A 408 -4.21 -10.72 -11.75
CA THR A 408 -4.54 -11.61 -10.63
C THR A 408 -3.31 -12.45 -10.29
N PHE A 409 -2.95 -12.47 -9.01
CA PHE A 409 -1.91 -13.33 -8.46
C PHE A 409 -2.56 -14.54 -7.79
N ARG A 410 -2.14 -15.72 -8.24
CA ARG A 410 -2.60 -17.01 -7.71
C ARG A 410 -1.42 -17.83 -7.25
N GLY A 411 -1.57 -18.53 -6.14
CA GLY A 411 -0.50 -19.36 -5.57
C GLY A 411 -0.75 -19.72 -4.11
N HIS A 412 -1.51 -18.91 -3.38
CA HIS A 412 -1.98 -19.30 -2.06
C HIS A 412 -3.06 -20.38 -2.15
N VAL A 413 -2.99 -21.35 -1.22
CA VAL A 413 -3.96 -22.45 -1.09
C VAL A 413 -5.06 -22.11 -0.07
N GLY A 414 -4.80 -21.13 0.80
CA GLY A 414 -5.72 -20.62 1.81
C GLY A 414 -6.11 -19.15 1.58
N PRO A 415 -7.10 -18.64 2.34
CA PRO A 415 -7.45 -17.22 2.39
C PRO A 415 -6.24 -16.33 2.64
N VAL A 416 -6.15 -15.18 1.96
CA VAL A 416 -5.09 -14.19 2.17
C VAL A 416 -5.57 -13.17 3.21
N TYR A 417 -4.79 -13.03 4.30
CA TYR A 417 -5.19 -12.17 5.40
C TYR A 417 -4.61 -10.76 5.30
N GLN A 418 -3.31 -10.65 5.01
CA GLN A 418 -2.67 -9.35 4.99
C GLN A 418 -1.63 -9.22 3.87
N ILE A 419 -1.40 -7.97 3.44
CA ILE A 419 -0.45 -7.59 2.40
C ILE A 419 0.44 -6.48 2.94
N ALA A 420 1.69 -6.41 2.49
CA ALA A 420 2.57 -5.27 2.73
C ALA A 420 3.42 -4.98 1.49
N TRP A 421 3.54 -3.69 1.13
CA TRP A 421 4.31 -3.23 -0.01
C TRP A 421 5.78 -2.99 0.35
N SER A 422 6.67 -3.27 -0.60
CA SER A 422 8.04 -2.78 -0.56
C SER A 422 8.09 -1.26 -0.76
N ALA A 423 9.04 -0.60 -0.11
CA ALA A 423 9.16 0.85 -0.14
C ALA A 423 9.35 1.45 -1.55
N ASP A 424 9.82 0.64 -2.52
CA ASP A 424 10.05 1.03 -3.92
C ASP A 424 8.86 0.73 -4.84
N SER A 425 7.72 0.29 -4.32
CA SER A 425 6.49 -0.03 -5.07
C SER A 425 6.63 -1.15 -6.11
N ARG A 426 7.74 -1.90 -6.11
CA ARG A 426 7.99 -2.95 -7.12
C ARG A 426 7.52 -4.32 -6.71
N MET A 427 7.42 -4.56 -5.42
CA MET A 427 7.04 -5.85 -4.84
C MET A 427 6.06 -5.66 -3.69
N PHE A 428 5.36 -6.72 -3.38
CA PHE A 428 4.57 -6.82 -2.16
C PHE A 428 4.64 -8.25 -1.61
N VAL A 429 4.43 -8.38 -0.31
CA VAL A 429 4.36 -9.66 0.38
C VAL A 429 2.93 -9.90 0.84
N SER A 430 2.52 -11.15 0.89
CA SER A 430 1.21 -11.57 1.41
C SER A 430 1.35 -12.67 2.44
N GLY A 431 0.55 -12.60 3.51
CA GLY A 431 0.41 -13.63 4.52
C GLY A 431 -0.95 -14.33 4.42
N SER A 432 -0.97 -15.62 4.58
CA SER A 432 -2.16 -16.45 4.33
C SER A 432 -2.42 -17.48 5.42
N LYS A 433 -3.65 -17.97 5.43
CA LYS A 433 -4.09 -19.13 6.21
C LYS A 433 -3.29 -20.40 5.89
N ASP A 434 -2.66 -20.50 4.73
CA ASP A 434 -1.87 -21.66 4.33
C ASP A 434 -0.47 -21.72 4.99
N SER A 435 -0.23 -20.91 6.04
CA SER A 435 1.02 -20.82 6.79
C SER A 435 2.23 -20.32 6.00
N THR A 436 2.03 -19.81 4.78
CA THR A 436 3.12 -19.30 3.94
C THR A 436 3.02 -17.80 3.73
N LEU A 437 4.20 -17.19 3.49
CA LEU A 437 4.27 -15.87 2.90
C LEU A 437 4.70 -16.02 1.44
N LYS A 438 4.22 -15.11 0.60
CA LYS A 438 4.63 -15.07 -0.82
C LYS A 438 5.02 -13.66 -1.20
N VAL A 439 6.15 -13.54 -1.91
CA VAL A 439 6.64 -12.28 -2.47
C VAL A 439 6.27 -12.22 -3.95
N TRP A 440 5.61 -11.15 -4.34
CA TRP A 440 5.09 -10.93 -5.68
C TRP A 440 5.77 -9.74 -6.34
N GLU A 441 6.08 -9.87 -7.61
CA GLU A 441 6.67 -8.80 -8.40
C GLU A 441 5.61 -8.17 -9.32
N VAL A 442 5.48 -6.86 -9.23
CA VAL A 442 4.42 -6.11 -9.96
C VAL A 442 4.69 -6.10 -11.46
N ALA A 443 5.93 -5.85 -11.89
CA ALA A 443 6.28 -5.74 -13.29
C ALA A 443 6.07 -7.06 -14.07
N SER A 444 6.51 -8.18 -13.53
CA SER A 444 6.34 -9.51 -14.14
C SER A 444 4.95 -10.10 -13.91
N LYS A 445 4.19 -9.56 -12.95
CA LYS A 445 2.87 -10.07 -12.50
C LYS A 445 2.94 -11.53 -12.05
N LYS A 446 4.07 -11.95 -11.47
CA LYS A 446 4.33 -13.34 -11.07
C LYS A 446 4.79 -13.46 -9.63
N LEU A 447 4.66 -14.67 -9.11
CA LEU A 447 5.30 -15.07 -7.86
C LEU A 447 6.82 -14.98 -8.02
N LYS A 448 7.48 -14.25 -7.12
CA LYS A 448 8.93 -14.11 -7.09
C LYS A 448 9.57 -15.14 -6.18
N LEU A 449 9.04 -15.26 -4.95
CA LEU A 449 9.55 -16.18 -3.94
C LEU A 449 8.40 -16.70 -3.08
N ASP A 450 8.51 -17.96 -2.70
CA ASP A 450 7.68 -18.61 -1.70
C ASP A 450 8.49 -18.71 -0.40
N LEU A 451 7.94 -18.26 0.70
CA LEU A 451 8.61 -18.17 2.00
C LEU A 451 7.87 -19.06 3.02
N PRO A 452 8.12 -20.39 2.99
CA PRO A 452 7.56 -21.30 3.98
C PRO A 452 8.30 -21.14 5.31
N GLY A 453 7.62 -21.36 6.43
CA GLY A 453 8.30 -21.33 7.72
C GLY A 453 7.39 -21.24 8.93
N HIS A 454 6.19 -20.65 8.81
CA HIS A 454 5.22 -20.67 9.89
C HIS A 454 4.60 -22.07 10.06
N ALA A 455 4.29 -22.43 11.30
CA ALA A 455 3.65 -23.71 11.60
C ALA A 455 2.11 -23.65 11.50
N ASP A 456 1.53 -22.44 11.50
CA ASP A 456 0.08 -22.21 11.44
C ASP A 456 -0.20 -20.91 10.67
N GLU A 457 -1.46 -20.47 10.64
CA GLU A 457 -1.95 -19.30 9.89
C GLU A 457 -1.15 -18.03 10.16
N VAL A 458 -0.79 -17.29 9.10
CA VAL A 458 -0.10 -15.99 9.16
C VAL A 458 -1.14 -14.88 9.13
N PHE A 459 -1.35 -14.21 10.25
CA PHE A 459 -2.37 -13.15 10.38
C PHE A 459 -1.87 -11.78 9.96
N THR A 460 -0.59 -11.50 10.20
CA THR A 460 -0.05 -10.15 10.02
C THR A 460 1.32 -10.18 9.35
N VAL A 461 1.50 -9.22 8.44
CA VAL A 461 2.77 -8.98 7.75
C VAL A 461 3.01 -7.48 7.64
N ASP A 462 4.26 -7.06 7.73
CA ASP A 462 4.67 -5.69 7.41
C ASP A 462 6.03 -5.71 6.72
N TRP A 463 6.29 -4.71 5.87
CA TRP A 463 7.57 -4.51 5.20
C TRP A 463 8.25 -3.27 5.80
N SER A 464 9.51 -3.40 6.13
CA SER A 464 10.27 -2.30 6.73
C SER A 464 10.40 -1.11 5.77
N PRO A 465 10.38 0.12 6.30
CA PRO A 465 10.48 1.33 5.46
C PRO A 465 11.79 1.45 4.68
N ASP A 466 12.87 0.83 5.16
CA ASP A 466 14.16 0.73 4.47
C ASP A 466 14.18 -0.35 3.35
N GLY A 467 13.12 -1.15 3.26
CA GLY A 467 12.98 -2.23 2.31
C GLY A 467 13.79 -3.49 2.64
N GLY A 468 14.62 -3.49 3.67
CA GLY A 468 15.57 -4.57 3.97
C GLY A 468 14.97 -5.81 4.63
N SER A 469 13.81 -5.68 5.26
CA SER A 469 13.22 -6.75 6.08
C SER A 469 11.72 -6.84 5.93
N VAL A 470 11.19 -8.05 6.07
CA VAL A 470 9.76 -8.31 6.23
C VAL A 470 9.55 -8.96 7.59
N ALA A 471 8.55 -8.54 8.32
CA ALA A 471 8.11 -9.17 9.56
C ALA A 471 6.79 -9.90 9.33
N SER A 472 6.63 -11.04 9.98
CA SER A 472 5.39 -11.80 9.95
C SER A 472 5.06 -12.40 11.31
N GLY A 473 3.78 -12.47 11.63
CA GLY A 473 3.28 -13.07 12.85
C GLY A 473 1.96 -13.78 12.60
N GLY A 474 1.68 -14.80 13.40
CA GLY A 474 0.50 -15.61 13.19
C GLY A 474 0.08 -16.40 14.42
N LYS A 475 -0.71 -17.42 14.17
CA LYS A 475 -1.28 -18.29 15.19
C LYS A 475 -0.24 -19.19 15.86
N ASP A 476 0.89 -19.41 15.23
CA ASP A 476 2.01 -20.17 15.79
C ASP A 476 2.78 -19.42 16.89
N GLN A 477 2.31 -18.22 17.31
CA GLN A 477 2.86 -17.42 18.41
C GLN A 477 4.29 -16.88 18.17
N VAL A 478 4.84 -17.13 17.00
CA VAL A 478 6.22 -16.78 16.65
C VAL A 478 6.24 -15.58 15.70
N LEU A 479 7.08 -14.62 16.02
CA LEU A 479 7.41 -13.54 15.11
C LEU A 479 8.61 -13.96 14.25
N ARG A 480 8.52 -13.79 12.94
CA ARG A 480 9.60 -14.11 12.01
C ARG A 480 10.06 -12.88 11.27
N ILE A 481 11.38 -12.77 11.09
CA ILE A 481 12.01 -11.75 10.26
C ILE A 481 12.63 -12.43 9.04
N TRP A 482 12.29 -11.87 7.90
CA TRP A 482 12.76 -12.33 6.59
C TRP A 482 13.65 -11.25 6.00
N ARG A 483 14.81 -11.65 5.50
CA ARG A 483 15.78 -10.78 4.83
C ARG A 483 16.28 -11.41 3.54
N GLN A 484 17.13 -10.68 2.83
CA GLN A 484 17.78 -11.16 1.63
C GLN A 484 18.72 -12.33 1.91
#